data_c2da357fa7d104b4893a250f99324b22
#
_entry.id   c2da357fa7d104b4893a250f99324b22
#
_cell.length_a   1.000
_cell.length_b   1.000
_cell.length_c   1.000
_cell.angle_alpha   90.00
_cell.angle_beta   90.00
_cell.angle_gamma   90.00
#
_symmetry.space_group_name_H-M   'P 1'
#
loop_
_entity.id
_entity.type
_entity.pdbx_description
1 polymer ?
#
loop_
_entity_poly.entity_id
_entity_poly.type
_entity_poly.pdbx_seq_one_letter_code
_entity_poly.pdbx_strand_id
1 'polypeptide(L)'
;MRLAMIGLGRMGGNMTERLMKGGHEVVAFDRTPATVQRYEALGAKGAHTLQDVITNLKSPRIVWIMVPAGKPVDETIAQLLPGLSNGDVIIDGGNSNFHDTMRRAADLRQKGIHFVDSGTSGGIWGLANGYCLMIGAAPEAFSLCEPIFRTLAPKDGYAHMGPPGSGHYVKMIHNGIEYGMLQAYAEGYEILHASKDFKLDLRKIAAVWNRGSVVRSWLNELAEAAFAKDVDLKDLRGYVEDSGEGRWTVQEAIDLDVPAPVITLSLLTRLRSRQADSFSAKVIAALRNEFGGHAVMKS
;
A
#
# COMPACT_ATOMS: atom_id res chain seq x y z
N MET A 1 -1.37 -4.38 25.05
CA MET A 1 -1.55 -5.81 24.69
C MET A 1 -0.22 -6.38 24.24
N ARG A 2 -0.08 -7.72 24.18
CA ARG A 2 1.08 -8.37 23.55
C ARG A 2 0.68 -8.94 22.20
N LEU A 3 1.48 -8.67 21.17
CA LEU A 3 1.29 -9.19 19.81
C LEU A 3 2.64 -9.44 19.15
N ALA A 4 2.66 -10.21 18.07
CA ALA A 4 3.84 -10.33 17.22
C ALA A 4 3.73 -9.44 15.98
N MET A 5 4.87 -8.94 15.51
CA MET A 5 5.06 -8.32 14.21
C MET A 5 6.06 -9.14 13.40
N ILE A 6 5.63 -9.65 12.26
CA ILE A 6 6.44 -10.43 11.33
C ILE A 6 6.72 -9.60 10.08
N GLY A 7 7.98 -9.35 9.81
CA GLY A 7 8.43 -8.43 8.78
C GLY A 7 8.62 -7.02 9.32
N LEU A 8 9.89 -6.65 9.56
CA LEU A 8 10.30 -5.38 10.15
C LEU A 8 10.89 -4.44 9.10
N GLY A 9 10.43 -4.55 7.87
CA GLY A 9 10.73 -3.57 6.83
C GLY A 9 10.21 -2.18 7.19
N ARG A 10 10.24 -1.28 6.24
CA ARG A 10 9.89 0.15 6.47
C ARG A 10 8.54 0.33 7.18
N MET A 11 7.50 -0.39 6.75
CA MET A 11 6.17 -0.26 7.36
C MET A 11 6.06 -1.02 8.68
N GLY A 12 6.39 -2.32 8.71
CA GLY A 12 6.27 -3.14 9.91
C GLY A 12 7.15 -2.66 11.05
N GLY A 13 8.36 -2.17 10.73
CA GLY A 13 9.23 -1.55 11.71
C GLY A 13 8.64 -0.28 12.33
N ASN A 14 8.13 0.63 11.51
CA ASN A 14 7.47 1.85 11.99
C ASN A 14 6.21 1.53 12.83
N MET A 15 5.44 0.52 12.44
CA MET A 15 4.29 0.04 13.21
C MET A 15 4.73 -0.54 14.56
N THR A 16 5.82 -1.31 14.59
CA THR A 16 6.41 -1.83 15.83
C THR A 16 6.76 -0.72 16.79
N GLU A 17 7.47 0.32 16.34
CA GLU A 17 7.81 1.46 17.18
C GLU A 17 6.56 2.20 17.70
N ARG A 18 5.57 2.42 16.84
CA ARG A 18 4.34 3.10 17.21
C ARG A 18 3.54 2.30 18.24
N LEU A 19 3.45 0.99 18.08
CA LEU A 19 2.80 0.09 19.02
C LEU A 19 3.49 0.11 20.39
N MET A 20 4.82 0.03 20.44
CA MET A 20 5.58 0.09 21.69
C MET A 20 5.39 1.45 22.39
N LYS A 21 5.43 2.56 21.64
CA LYS A 21 5.14 3.90 22.18
C LYS A 21 3.72 4.01 22.74
N GLY A 22 2.78 3.25 22.18
CA GLY A 22 1.39 3.13 22.67
C GLY A 22 1.19 2.13 23.81
N GLY A 23 2.28 1.58 24.38
CA GLY A 23 2.24 0.69 25.53
C GLY A 23 1.92 -0.78 25.20
N HIS A 24 2.07 -1.20 23.95
CA HIS A 24 1.97 -2.61 23.57
C HIS A 24 3.33 -3.31 23.71
N GLU A 25 3.30 -4.57 24.07
CA GLU A 25 4.48 -5.45 24.04
C GLU A 25 4.55 -6.13 22.67
N VAL A 26 5.63 -5.91 21.93
CA VAL A 26 5.78 -6.46 20.57
C VAL A 26 6.85 -7.54 20.54
N VAL A 27 6.49 -8.74 20.09
CA VAL A 27 7.43 -9.79 19.69
C VAL A 27 7.78 -9.54 18.22
N ALA A 28 9.04 -9.20 17.95
CA ALA A 28 9.50 -8.74 16.65
C ALA A 28 10.28 -9.84 15.94
N PHE A 29 9.87 -10.19 14.71
CA PHE A 29 10.54 -11.17 13.86
C PHE A 29 10.79 -10.61 12.46
N ASP A 30 11.99 -10.82 11.96
CA ASP A 30 12.37 -10.61 10.56
C ASP A 30 13.36 -11.70 10.14
N ARG A 31 13.41 -12.01 8.84
CA ARG A 31 14.39 -12.96 8.29
C ARG A 31 15.84 -12.49 8.42
N THR A 32 16.03 -11.17 8.60
CA THR A 32 17.33 -10.53 8.77
C THR A 32 17.61 -10.33 10.26
N PRO A 33 18.52 -11.11 10.89
CA PRO A 33 18.78 -11.04 12.33
C PRO A 33 19.19 -9.65 12.83
N ALA A 34 19.97 -8.90 12.04
CA ALA A 34 20.37 -7.53 12.39
C ALA A 34 19.17 -6.58 12.51
N THR A 35 18.10 -6.81 11.73
CA THR A 35 16.86 -6.05 11.84
C THR A 35 16.17 -6.36 13.17
N VAL A 36 16.10 -7.62 13.59
CA VAL A 36 15.53 -8.02 14.88
C VAL A 36 16.29 -7.35 16.03
N GLN A 37 17.62 -7.45 16.04
CA GLN A 37 18.49 -6.82 17.05
C GLN A 37 18.27 -5.31 17.17
N ARG A 38 18.05 -4.63 16.06
CA ARG A 38 17.71 -3.20 16.07
C ARG A 38 16.43 -2.92 16.86
N TYR A 39 15.38 -3.73 16.69
CA TYR A 39 14.13 -3.53 17.42
C TYR A 39 14.19 -4.04 18.86
N GLU A 40 15.02 -5.02 19.17
CA GLU A 40 15.35 -5.40 20.56
C GLU A 40 15.99 -4.23 21.33
N ALA A 41 16.92 -3.52 20.69
CA ALA A 41 17.53 -2.32 21.27
C ALA A 41 16.53 -1.19 21.52
N LEU A 42 15.37 -1.18 20.79
CA LEU A 42 14.28 -0.24 20.99
C LEU A 42 13.24 -0.73 22.02
N GLY A 43 13.40 -1.94 22.58
CA GLY A 43 12.52 -2.50 23.61
C GLY A 43 11.53 -3.57 23.14
N ALA A 44 11.58 -3.99 21.88
CA ALA A 44 10.81 -5.15 21.41
C ALA A 44 11.41 -6.45 21.97
N LYS A 45 10.59 -7.50 22.08
CA LYS A 45 11.09 -8.85 22.36
C LYS A 45 11.46 -9.51 21.04
N GLY A 46 12.74 -9.72 20.77
CA GLY A 46 13.20 -10.39 19.56
C GLY A 46 12.77 -11.86 19.52
N ALA A 47 12.44 -12.32 18.32
CA ALA A 47 12.26 -13.72 17.98
C ALA A 47 13.17 -14.05 16.79
N HIS A 48 13.87 -15.17 16.85
CA HIS A 48 14.83 -15.57 15.81
C HIS A 48 14.27 -16.67 14.90
N THR A 49 13.15 -17.27 15.28
CA THR A 49 12.38 -18.22 14.50
C THR A 49 10.88 -17.92 14.62
N LEU A 50 10.08 -18.40 13.69
CA LEU A 50 8.61 -18.31 13.80
C LEU A 50 8.08 -19.14 14.97
N GLN A 51 8.78 -20.20 15.39
CA GLN A 51 8.47 -20.93 16.60
C GLN A 51 8.67 -20.08 17.86
N ASP A 52 9.73 -19.24 17.90
CA ASP A 52 9.94 -18.30 19.02
C ASP A 52 8.81 -17.27 19.08
N VAL A 53 8.29 -16.83 17.93
CA VAL A 53 7.10 -15.94 17.88
C VAL A 53 5.94 -16.56 18.65
N ILE A 54 5.64 -17.82 18.37
CA ILE A 54 4.52 -18.56 19.00
C ILE A 54 4.75 -18.72 20.49
N THR A 55 5.94 -19.17 20.90
CA THR A 55 6.27 -19.45 22.33
C THR A 55 6.31 -18.19 23.19
N ASN A 56 6.57 -17.04 22.58
CA ASN A 56 6.59 -15.74 23.24
C ASN A 56 5.21 -15.07 23.35
N LEU A 57 4.17 -15.66 22.77
CA LEU A 57 2.79 -15.18 22.88
C LEU A 57 1.95 -16.09 23.78
N LYS A 58 0.92 -15.51 24.40
CA LYS A 58 -0.12 -16.24 25.14
C LYS A 58 -1.41 -16.23 24.34
N SER A 59 -2.18 -17.32 24.38
CA SER A 59 -3.49 -17.36 23.72
C SER A 59 -4.50 -16.44 24.40
N PRO A 60 -5.36 -15.76 23.65
CA PRO A 60 -5.38 -15.71 22.19
C PRO A 60 -4.17 -14.95 21.64
N ARG A 61 -3.39 -15.62 20.80
CA ARG A 61 -2.22 -15.01 20.14
C ARG A 61 -2.67 -14.09 19.02
N ILE A 62 -2.03 -12.94 18.90
CA ILE A 62 -2.25 -12.01 17.80
C ILE A 62 -0.92 -11.89 17.04
N VAL A 63 -0.94 -12.26 15.76
CA VAL A 63 0.23 -12.22 14.89
C VAL A 63 -0.06 -11.32 13.70
N TRP A 64 0.63 -10.20 13.61
CA TRP A 64 0.55 -9.25 12.50
C TRP A 64 1.65 -9.56 11.49
N ILE A 65 1.27 -9.80 10.23
CA ILE A 65 2.17 -10.13 9.12
C ILE A 65 2.32 -8.90 8.22
N MET A 66 3.57 -8.45 8.01
CA MET A 66 3.98 -7.33 7.15
C MET A 66 5.03 -7.79 6.15
N VAL A 67 4.73 -8.85 5.42
CA VAL A 67 5.57 -9.37 4.33
C VAL A 67 4.97 -9.02 2.96
N PRO A 68 5.73 -9.13 1.86
CA PRO A 68 5.18 -8.94 0.53
C PRO A 68 3.95 -9.82 0.27
N ALA A 69 2.94 -9.26 -0.41
CA ALA A 69 1.71 -9.97 -0.76
C ALA A 69 1.97 -11.24 -1.59
N GLY A 70 1.00 -12.15 -1.60
CA GLY A 70 1.05 -13.40 -2.35
C GLY A 70 1.73 -14.52 -1.57
N LYS A 71 2.59 -15.28 -2.25
CA LYS A 71 3.24 -16.49 -1.72
C LYS A 71 3.96 -16.30 -0.36
N PRO A 72 4.69 -15.20 -0.10
CA PRO A 72 5.30 -14.98 1.21
C PRO A 72 4.32 -14.99 2.38
N VAL A 73 3.09 -14.52 2.20
CA VAL A 73 2.04 -14.56 3.23
C VAL A 73 1.60 -16.01 3.47
N ASP A 74 1.36 -16.79 2.40
CA ASP A 74 0.97 -18.19 2.51
C ASP A 74 2.05 -19.04 3.21
N GLU A 75 3.32 -18.84 2.86
CA GLU A 75 4.47 -19.53 3.48
C GLU A 75 4.61 -19.17 4.97
N THR A 76 4.39 -17.91 5.33
CA THR A 76 4.45 -17.47 6.73
C THR A 76 3.31 -18.10 7.54
N ILE A 77 2.09 -18.08 7.01
CA ILE A 77 0.93 -18.73 7.66
C ILE A 77 1.18 -20.22 7.85
N ALA A 78 1.66 -20.92 6.81
CA ALA A 78 1.92 -22.36 6.88
C ALA A 78 2.94 -22.72 7.97
N GLN A 79 3.97 -21.90 8.17
CA GLN A 79 4.98 -22.12 9.22
C GLN A 79 4.47 -21.78 10.63
N LEU A 80 3.56 -20.83 10.78
CA LEU A 80 2.95 -20.48 12.07
C LEU A 80 1.90 -21.50 12.52
N LEU A 81 1.19 -22.07 11.56
CA LEU A 81 -0.02 -22.87 11.77
C LEU A 81 0.14 -24.02 12.79
N PRO A 82 1.27 -24.79 12.82
CA PRO A 82 1.44 -25.86 13.79
C PRO A 82 1.47 -25.40 15.26
N GLY A 83 1.79 -24.13 15.51
CA GLY A 83 1.86 -23.55 16.85
C GLY A 83 0.65 -22.70 17.24
N LEU A 84 -0.28 -22.48 16.32
CA LEU A 84 -1.52 -21.73 16.58
C LEU A 84 -2.64 -22.66 17.09
N SER A 85 -3.59 -22.07 17.78
CA SER A 85 -4.73 -22.76 18.37
C SER A 85 -6.03 -21.98 18.16
N ASN A 86 -7.15 -22.66 18.46
CA ASN A 86 -8.47 -22.04 18.36
C ASN A 86 -8.54 -20.70 19.13
N GLY A 87 -9.08 -19.67 18.47
CA GLY A 87 -9.19 -18.31 18.99
C GLY A 87 -7.97 -17.40 18.74
N ASP A 88 -6.87 -17.96 18.22
CA ASP A 88 -5.74 -17.14 17.81
C ASP A 88 -6.08 -16.31 16.55
N VAL A 89 -5.38 -15.20 16.34
CA VAL A 89 -5.65 -14.25 15.27
C VAL A 89 -4.40 -14.03 14.41
N ILE A 90 -4.56 -14.12 13.10
CA ILE A 90 -3.58 -13.65 12.12
C ILE A 90 -4.12 -12.37 11.49
N ILE A 91 -3.30 -11.31 11.47
CA ILE A 91 -3.59 -10.05 10.77
C ILE A 91 -2.65 -9.96 9.57
N ASP A 92 -3.19 -9.88 8.36
CA ASP A 92 -2.43 -9.57 7.14
C ASP A 92 -2.49 -8.06 6.87
N GLY A 93 -1.39 -7.36 7.08
CA GLY A 93 -1.26 -5.92 6.83
C GLY A 93 -0.52 -5.59 5.53
N GLY A 94 -0.25 -6.58 4.70
CA GLY A 94 0.60 -6.48 3.50
C GLY A 94 -0.10 -5.98 2.25
N ASN A 95 -1.33 -5.47 2.31
CA ASN A 95 -2.13 -5.05 1.15
C ASN A 95 -2.23 -6.15 0.08
N SER A 96 -2.60 -7.34 0.50
CA SER A 96 -2.77 -8.53 -0.34
C SER A 96 -3.97 -8.40 -1.30
N ASN A 97 -4.00 -9.25 -2.33
CA ASN A 97 -5.19 -9.41 -3.15
C ASN A 97 -6.35 -9.96 -2.29
N PHE A 98 -7.52 -9.35 -2.38
CA PHE A 98 -8.65 -9.68 -1.53
C PHE A 98 -9.19 -11.10 -1.76
N HIS A 99 -9.08 -11.67 -2.96
CA HIS A 99 -9.44 -13.06 -3.24
C HIS A 99 -8.54 -14.05 -2.47
N ASP A 100 -7.22 -13.78 -2.45
CA ASP A 100 -6.30 -14.57 -1.62
C ASP A 100 -6.64 -14.45 -0.14
N THR A 101 -7.00 -13.25 0.31
CA THR A 101 -7.43 -12.98 1.69
C THR A 101 -8.68 -13.81 2.05
N MET A 102 -9.70 -13.80 1.19
CA MET A 102 -10.93 -14.59 1.41
C MET A 102 -10.62 -16.09 1.48
N ARG A 103 -9.77 -16.61 0.59
CA ARG A 103 -9.31 -18.00 0.60
C ARG A 103 -8.61 -18.35 1.92
N ARG A 104 -7.61 -17.54 2.32
CA ARG A 104 -6.88 -17.71 3.59
C ARG A 104 -7.80 -17.70 4.80
N ALA A 105 -8.74 -16.76 4.82
CA ALA A 105 -9.73 -16.67 5.90
C ALA A 105 -10.60 -17.92 5.99
N ALA A 106 -11.07 -18.46 4.86
CA ALA A 106 -11.86 -19.69 4.82
C ALA A 106 -11.07 -20.90 5.34
N ASP A 107 -9.80 -21.05 4.92
CA ASP A 107 -8.93 -22.15 5.34
C ASP A 107 -8.61 -22.11 6.85
N LEU A 108 -8.34 -20.92 7.39
CA LEU A 108 -8.01 -20.70 8.80
C LEU A 108 -9.23 -20.88 9.71
N ARG A 109 -10.40 -20.43 9.25
CA ARG A 109 -11.67 -20.60 9.97
C ARG A 109 -11.98 -22.08 10.27
N GLN A 110 -11.64 -23.01 9.36
CA GLN A 110 -11.82 -24.45 9.57
C GLN A 110 -10.96 -24.98 10.74
N LYS A 111 -9.91 -24.23 11.11
CA LYS A 111 -9.01 -24.55 12.23
C LYS A 111 -9.30 -23.72 13.49
N GLY A 112 -10.40 -22.95 13.47
CA GLY A 112 -10.77 -22.06 14.57
C GLY A 112 -9.87 -20.83 14.73
N ILE A 113 -9.06 -20.50 13.73
CA ILE A 113 -8.18 -19.34 13.73
C ILE A 113 -8.86 -18.17 13.01
N HIS A 114 -8.86 -17.01 13.62
CA HIS A 114 -9.39 -15.79 12.99
C HIS A 114 -8.38 -15.20 12.01
N PHE A 115 -8.87 -14.76 10.87
CA PHE A 115 -8.10 -14.01 9.91
C PHE A 115 -8.66 -12.59 9.80
N VAL A 116 -7.77 -11.63 9.88
CA VAL A 116 -8.05 -10.19 9.76
C VAL A 116 -7.20 -9.65 8.63
N ASP A 117 -7.77 -8.86 7.76
CA ASP A 117 -7.04 -8.11 6.76
C ASP A 117 -7.06 -6.62 7.10
N SER A 118 -5.89 -6.00 7.05
CA SER A 118 -5.70 -4.58 7.32
C SER A 118 -5.16 -3.89 6.08
N GLY A 119 -6.06 -3.36 5.26
CA GLY A 119 -5.69 -2.43 4.21
C GLY A 119 -5.07 -1.17 4.81
N THR A 120 -3.79 -0.96 4.55
CA THR A 120 -3.02 0.09 5.23
C THR A 120 -2.59 1.18 4.26
N SER A 121 -2.88 2.44 4.59
CA SER A 121 -2.38 3.64 3.92
C SER A 121 -1.64 4.55 4.91
N GLY A 122 -0.75 5.42 4.42
CA GLY A 122 0.05 6.33 5.25
C GLY A 122 1.56 6.24 5.02
N GLY A 123 2.03 5.17 4.41
CA GLY A 123 3.43 5.00 3.99
C GLY A 123 4.43 5.24 5.11
N ILE A 124 5.54 5.89 4.76
CA ILE A 124 6.63 6.21 5.70
C ILE A 124 6.23 7.20 6.79
N TRP A 125 5.20 8.00 6.56
CA TRP A 125 4.71 9.02 7.49
C TRP A 125 3.87 8.45 8.63
N GLY A 126 3.45 7.17 8.52
CA GLY A 126 2.61 6.52 9.50
C GLY A 126 3.21 6.44 10.90
N LEU A 127 4.54 6.44 11.05
CA LEU A 127 5.17 6.49 12.38
C LEU A 127 4.82 7.78 13.12
N ALA A 128 4.85 8.92 12.44
CA ALA A 128 4.55 10.23 13.03
C ALA A 128 3.04 10.49 13.08
N ASN A 129 2.34 10.28 11.98
CA ASN A 129 0.96 10.74 11.78
C ASN A 129 -0.09 9.65 12.06
N GLY A 130 0.31 8.39 12.19
CA GLY A 130 -0.59 7.22 12.21
C GLY A 130 -0.96 6.74 10.80
N TYR A 131 -1.62 5.58 10.77
CA TYR A 131 -2.02 4.89 9.55
C TYR A 131 -3.53 4.96 9.36
N CYS A 132 -3.99 5.11 8.13
CA CYS A 132 -5.37 4.84 7.79
C CYS A 132 -5.53 3.32 7.60
N LEU A 133 -6.41 2.70 8.41
CA LEU A 133 -6.60 1.25 8.44
C LEU A 133 -8.03 0.88 8.04
N MET A 134 -8.15 0.11 6.99
CA MET A 134 -9.40 -0.46 6.47
C MET A 134 -9.44 -1.94 6.86
N ILE A 135 -10.28 -2.29 7.84
CA ILE A 135 -10.20 -3.61 8.49
C ILE A 135 -11.33 -4.52 8.01
N GLY A 136 -10.95 -5.68 7.45
CA GLY A 136 -11.84 -6.80 7.19
C GLY A 136 -11.66 -7.87 8.26
N ALA A 137 -12.72 -8.24 8.96
CA ALA A 137 -12.66 -9.21 10.05
C ALA A 137 -14.05 -9.77 10.43
N ALA A 138 -14.09 -10.92 11.11
CA ALA A 138 -15.24 -11.26 11.91
C ALA A 138 -15.38 -10.30 13.10
N PRO A 139 -16.61 -9.94 13.55
CA PRO A 139 -16.81 -8.92 14.59
C PRO A 139 -16.04 -9.16 15.89
N GLU A 140 -15.95 -10.41 16.33
CA GLU A 140 -15.22 -10.81 17.53
C GLU A 140 -13.71 -10.60 17.38
N ALA A 141 -13.14 -10.91 16.22
CA ALA A 141 -11.73 -10.69 15.93
C ALA A 141 -11.40 -9.20 15.81
N PHE A 142 -12.29 -8.41 15.18
CA PHE A 142 -12.16 -6.96 15.13
C PHE A 142 -12.12 -6.38 16.54
N SER A 143 -13.09 -6.71 17.41
CA SER A 143 -13.17 -6.21 18.77
C SER A 143 -11.93 -6.59 19.60
N LEU A 144 -11.42 -7.81 19.44
CA LEU A 144 -10.20 -8.26 20.13
C LEU A 144 -8.97 -7.44 19.72
N CYS A 145 -8.85 -7.10 18.43
CA CYS A 145 -7.69 -6.38 17.87
C CYS A 145 -7.85 -4.86 17.88
N GLU A 146 -9.02 -4.33 18.18
CA GLU A 146 -9.32 -2.88 18.12
C GLU A 146 -8.33 -2.00 18.88
N PRO A 147 -7.84 -2.37 20.09
CA PRO A 147 -6.83 -1.55 20.79
C PRO A 147 -5.52 -1.38 20.00
N ILE A 148 -5.18 -2.35 19.14
CA ILE A 148 -4.01 -2.28 18.25
C ILE A 148 -4.28 -1.26 17.14
N PHE A 149 -5.45 -1.33 16.49
CA PHE A 149 -5.84 -0.40 15.43
C PHE A 149 -5.90 1.04 15.94
N ARG A 150 -6.47 1.24 17.13
CA ARG A 150 -6.55 2.54 17.80
C ARG A 150 -5.16 3.16 18.07
N THR A 151 -4.17 2.34 18.39
CA THR A 151 -2.78 2.81 18.58
C THR A 151 -2.10 3.15 17.27
N LEU A 152 -2.34 2.36 16.23
CA LEU A 152 -1.70 2.56 14.93
C LEU A 152 -2.31 3.73 14.16
N ALA A 153 -3.62 3.94 14.25
CA ALA A 153 -4.32 4.98 13.52
C ALA A 153 -4.35 6.33 14.26
N PRO A 154 -4.50 7.46 13.56
CA PRO A 154 -4.95 8.70 14.19
C PRO A 154 -6.43 8.57 14.60
N LYS A 155 -6.94 9.58 15.32
CA LYS A 155 -8.37 9.64 15.66
C LYS A 155 -9.21 9.49 14.38
N ASP A 156 -10.19 8.59 14.41
CA ASP A 156 -11.10 8.26 13.30
C ASP A 156 -10.39 7.70 12.05
N GLY A 157 -9.13 7.26 12.17
CA GLY A 157 -8.31 6.76 11.07
C GLY A 157 -8.40 5.24 10.84
N TYR A 158 -9.28 4.51 11.52
CA TYR A 158 -9.55 3.10 11.25
C TYR A 158 -11.05 2.81 11.30
N ALA A 159 -11.48 1.82 10.54
CA ALA A 159 -12.86 1.35 10.60
C ALA A 159 -12.97 -0.13 10.18
N HIS A 160 -14.02 -0.80 10.70
CA HIS A 160 -14.42 -2.12 10.27
C HIS A 160 -15.20 -2.01 8.96
N MET A 161 -14.64 -2.57 7.88
CA MET A 161 -15.22 -2.50 6.53
C MET A 161 -16.22 -3.64 6.27
N GLY A 162 -16.12 -4.75 7.02
CA GLY A 162 -16.95 -5.92 6.82
C GLY A 162 -16.19 -7.23 7.10
N PRO A 163 -16.63 -8.37 6.55
CA PRO A 163 -15.98 -9.66 6.75
C PRO A 163 -14.55 -9.68 6.17
N PRO A 164 -13.74 -10.74 6.48
CA PRO A 164 -12.41 -10.88 5.91
C PRO A 164 -12.40 -10.77 4.40
N GLY A 165 -11.45 -9.98 3.87
CA GLY A 165 -11.32 -9.58 2.48
C GLY A 165 -11.79 -8.15 2.20
N SER A 166 -12.76 -7.64 2.98
CA SER A 166 -13.31 -6.29 2.76
C SER A 166 -12.31 -5.17 3.00
N GLY A 167 -11.38 -5.32 3.92
CA GLY A 167 -10.33 -4.34 4.18
C GLY A 167 -9.38 -4.19 3.00
N HIS A 168 -8.86 -5.30 2.50
CA HIS A 168 -7.99 -5.32 1.32
C HIS A 168 -8.74 -4.89 0.05
N TYR A 169 -10.03 -5.26 -0.08
CA TYR A 169 -10.87 -4.79 -1.18
C TYR A 169 -10.99 -3.26 -1.20
N VAL A 170 -11.37 -2.66 -0.08
CA VAL A 170 -11.47 -1.20 0.04
C VAL A 170 -10.12 -0.53 -0.19
N LYS A 171 -9.03 -1.13 0.32
CA LYS A 171 -7.67 -0.61 0.09
C LYS A 171 -7.24 -0.68 -1.38
N MET A 172 -7.60 -1.75 -2.08
CA MET A 172 -7.36 -1.89 -3.51
C MET A 172 -8.02 -0.75 -4.30
N ILE A 173 -9.30 -0.50 -4.04
CA ILE A 173 -10.05 0.60 -4.68
C ILE A 173 -9.47 1.98 -4.32
N HIS A 174 -9.09 2.17 -3.04
CA HIS A 174 -8.37 3.38 -2.61
C HIS A 174 -7.13 3.63 -3.49
N ASN A 175 -6.33 2.60 -3.76
CA ASN A 175 -5.14 2.74 -4.59
C ASN A 175 -5.49 3.01 -6.07
N GLY A 176 -6.57 2.43 -6.58
CA GLY A 176 -7.08 2.78 -7.92
C GLY A 176 -7.43 4.28 -8.03
N ILE A 177 -8.14 4.81 -7.03
CA ILE A 177 -8.45 6.25 -6.95
C ILE A 177 -7.16 7.07 -6.87
N GLU A 178 -6.19 6.66 -6.05
CA GLU A 178 -4.89 7.32 -5.93
C GLU A 178 -4.17 7.40 -7.28
N TYR A 179 -4.22 6.34 -8.10
CA TYR A 179 -3.64 6.36 -9.46
C TYR A 179 -4.27 7.47 -10.33
N GLY A 180 -5.60 7.58 -10.31
CA GLY A 180 -6.32 8.63 -11.02
C GLY A 180 -5.96 10.03 -10.55
N MET A 181 -5.88 10.23 -9.23
CA MET A 181 -5.50 11.51 -8.63
C MET A 181 -4.07 11.90 -9.00
N LEU A 182 -3.11 10.97 -8.89
CA LEU A 182 -1.72 11.21 -9.25
C LEU A 182 -1.58 11.58 -10.72
N GLN A 183 -2.30 10.88 -11.61
CA GLN A 183 -2.27 11.17 -13.04
C GLN A 183 -2.86 12.55 -13.35
N ALA A 184 -3.98 12.92 -12.75
CA ALA A 184 -4.61 14.23 -12.94
C ALA A 184 -3.70 15.38 -12.47
N TYR A 185 -3.04 15.23 -11.31
CA TYR A 185 -2.04 16.20 -10.86
C TYR A 185 -0.86 16.28 -11.81
N ALA A 186 -0.31 15.12 -12.23
CA ALA A 186 0.84 15.10 -13.13
C ALA A 186 0.56 15.81 -14.43
N GLU A 187 -0.56 15.55 -15.09
CA GLU A 187 -0.99 16.19 -16.33
C GLU A 187 -1.21 17.70 -16.12
N GLY A 188 -1.86 18.10 -15.03
CA GLY A 188 -2.07 19.52 -14.72
C GLY A 188 -0.77 20.27 -14.51
N TYR A 189 0.17 19.71 -13.74
CA TYR A 189 1.48 20.32 -13.54
C TYR A 189 2.33 20.32 -14.81
N GLU A 190 2.23 19.30 -15.65
CA GLU A 190 2.93 19.28 -16.95
C GLU A 190 2.42 20.42 -17.87
N ILE A 191 1.10 20.64 -17.95
CA ILE A 191 0.52 21.75 -18.71
C ILE A 191 1.02 23.10 -18.18
N LEU A 192 1.06 23.29 -16.87
CA LEU A 192 1.56 24.51 -16.25
C LEU A 192 3.06 24.73 -16.54
N HIS A 193 3.85 23.65 -16.46
CA HIS A 193 5.29 23.69 -16.75
C HIS A 193 5.58 24.00 -18.22
N ALA A 194 4.77 23.49 -19.15
CA ALA A 194 4.92 23.68 -20.58
C ALA A 194 4.42 25.04 -21.09
N SER A 195 3.84 25.87 -20.23
CA SER A 195 3.34 27.21 -20.60
C SER A 195 4.44 28.08 -21.21
N LYS A 196 4.16 28.66 -22.38
CA LYS A 196 5.07 29.57 -23.07
C LYS A 196 4.80 31.03 -22.71
N ASP A 197 3.59 31.35 -22.26
CA ASP A 197 3.14 32.71 -22.00
C ASP A 197 3.47 33.15 -20.56
N PHE A 198 3.63 32.21 -19.65
CA PHE A 198 3.81 32.50 -18.25
C PHE A 198 5.02 31.75 -17.67
N LYS A 199 5.85 32.44 -16.90
CA LYS A 199 6.90 31.82 -16.06
C LYS A 199 6.30 31.45 -14.71
N LEU A 200 5.70 30.27 -14.64
CA LEU A 200 4.96 29.80 -13.48
C LEU A 200 5.89 29.13 -12.46
N ASP A 201 5.66 29.43 -11.20
CA ASP A 201 6.33 28.79 -10.07
C ASP A 201 5.41 27.66 -9.56
N LEU A 202 5.71 26.41 -9.92
CA LEU A 202 4.89 25.24 -9.57
C LEU A 202 4.80 25.03 -8.05
N ARG A 203 5.86 25.35 -7.30
CA ARG A 203 5.83 25.30 -5.84
C ARG A 203 4.83 26.28 -5.26
N LYS A 204 4.81 27.52 -5.72
CA LYS A 204 3.84 28.53 -5.27
C LYS A 204 2.42 28.16 -5.63
N ILE A 205 2.22 27.56 -6.79
CA ILE A 205 0.90 27.06 -7.22
C ILE A 205 0.44 25.95 -6.30
N ALA A 206 1.26 24.93 -6.04
CA ALA A 206 0.93 23.85 -5.11
C ALA A 206 0.63 24.39 -3.71
N ALA A 207 1.44 25.30 -3.21
CA ALA A 207 1.27 25.92 -1.89
C ALA A 207 -0.06 26.66 -1.77
N VAL A 208 -0.46 27.44 -2.77
CA VAL A 208 -1.70 28.19 -2.74
C VAL A 208 -2.92 27.26 -2.86
N TRP A 209 -2.81 26.20 -3.66
CA TRP A 209 -3.87 25.21 -3.80
C TRP A 209 -4.12 24.39 -2.51
N ASN A 210 -3.12 24.25 -1.66
CA ASN A 210 -3.28 23.64 -0.34
C ASN A 210 -4.11 24.51 0.64
N ARG A 211 -4.41 25.77 0.28
CA ARG A 211 -5.11 26.75 1.14
C ARG A 211 -6.48 27.11 0.56
N GLY A 212 -7.51 26.31 0.87
CA GLY A 212 -8.89 26.59 0.50
C GLY A 212 -9.31 26.17 -0.92
N SER A 213 -8.44 25.64 -1.75
CA SER A 213 -8.78 25.13 -3.07
C SER A 213 -9.48 23.75 -2.97
N VAL A 214 -10.39 23.49 -3.90
CA VAL A 214 -11.10 22.20 -4.01
C VAL A 214 -10.15 21.04 -4.38
N VAL A 215 -9.01 21.33 -5.01
CA VAL A 215 -7.99 20.33 -5.37
C VAL A 215 -6.94 20.13 -4.27
N ARG A 216 -7.13 20.68 -3.07
CA ARG A 216 -6.24 20.39 -1.93
C ARG A 216 -6.26 18.91 -1.59
N SER A 217 -5.10 18.33 -1.33
CA SER A 217 -4.98 16.95 -0.88
C SER A 217 -3.59 16.74 -0.29
N TRP A 218 -3.40 15.63 0.45
CA TRP A 218 -2.07 15.25 0.86
C TRP A 218 -1.12 15.03 -0.33
N LEU A 219 -1.62 14.51 -1.47
CA LEU A 219 -0.81 14.40 -2.69
C LEU A 219 -0.31 15.76 -3.19
N ASN A 220 -1.13 16.79 -3.10
CA ASN A 220 -0.71 18.14 -3.49
C ASN A 220 0.29 18.77 -2.50
N GLU A 221 0.18 18.45 -1.20
CA GLU A 221 1.21 18.83 -0.20
C GLU A 221 2.55 18.15 -0.51
N LEU A 222 2.53 16.88 -0.93
CA LEU A 222 3.73 16.16 -1.36
C LEU A 222 4.31 16.72 -2.67
N ALA A 223 3.46 17.20 -3.59
CA ALA A 223 3.91 17.91 -4.80
C ALA A 223 4.60 19.24 -4.43
N GLU A 224 4.04 20.02 -3.51
CA GLU A 224 4.70 21.22 -2.97
C GLU A 224 6.08 20.90 -2.41
N ALA A 225 6.20 19.82 -1.63
CA ALA A 225 7.46 19.39 -1.04
C ALA A 225 8.47 18.89 -2.09
N ALA A 226 8.01 18.25 -3.17
CA ALA A 226 8.85 17.83 -4.28
C ALA A 226 9.41 19.04 -5.06
N PHE A 227 8.54 19.96 -5.47
CA PHE A 227 8.94 21.18 -6.18
C PHE A 227 9.80 22.14 -5.33
N ALA A 228 9.72 22.03 -3.99
CA ALA A 228 10.62 22.78 -3.11
C ALA A 228 12.07 22.28 -3.18
N LYS A 229 12.28 21.02 -3.57
CA LYS A 229 13.63 20.43 -3.73
C LYS A 229 14.18 20.70 -5.13
N ASP A 230 13.38 20.47 -6.15
CA ASP A 230 13.72 20.73 -7.56
C ASP A 230 12.42 20.96 -8.34
N VAL A 231 12.23 22.16 -8.85
CA VAL A 231 11.02 22.57 -9.58
C VAL A 231 10.90 21.88 -10.94
N ASP A 232 12.01 21.52 -11.54
CA ASP A 232 12.07 20.86 -12.86
C ASP A 232 12.20 19.32 -12.75
N LEU A 233 12.35 18.78 -11.53
CA LEU A 233 12.53 17.36 -11.25
C LEU A 233 13.65 16.69 -12.10
N LYS A 234 14.76 17.40 -12.32
CA LYS A 234 15.84 17.04 -13.27
C LYS A 234 16.52 15.72 -12.93
N ASP A 235 16.60 15.39 -11.63
CA ASP A 235 17.25 14.18 -11.15
C ASP A 235 16.32 12.94 -11.22
N LEU A 236 15.06 13.12 -11.64
CA LEU A 236 14.09 12.04 -11.72
C LEU A 236 13.92 11.55 -13.17
N ARG A 237 13.88 10.26 -13.33
CA ARG A 237 13.50 9.64 -14.59
C ARG A 237 11.97 9.43 -14.61
N GLY A 238 11.33 9.70 -15.74
CA GLY A 238 9.89 9.47 -15.94
C GLY A 238 9.53 7.99 -16.07
N TYR A 239 9.80 7.21 -15.03
CA TYR A 239 9.54 5.76 -14.94
C TYR A 239 8.72 5.48 -13.68
N VAL A 240 7.52 4.91 -13.84
CA VAL A 240 6.59 4.69 -12.73
C VAL A 240 6.22 3.22 -12.62
N GLU A 241 6.57 2.61 -11.47
CA GLU A 241 6.17 1.23 -11.15
C GLU A 241 4.73 1.17 -10.62
N ASP A 242 4.16 -0.03 -10.65
CA ASP A 242 2.91 -0.34 -9.96
C ASP A 242 3.14 -1.49 -8.97
N SER A 243 2.31 -1.55 -7.93
CA SER A 243 2.35 -2.56 -6.88
C SER A 243 1.26 -3.63 -7.03
N GLY A 244 0.50 -3.59 -8.13
CA GLY A 244 -0.55 -4.56 -8.47
C GLY A 244 -1.97 -4.04 -8.21
N GLU A 245 -2.21 -3.23 -7.17
CA GLU A 245 -3.56 -2.82 -6.77
C GLU A 245 -4.30 -2.06 -7.87
N GLY A 246 -3.61 -1.23 -8.66
CA GLY A 246 -4.21 -0.56 -9.81
C GLY A 246 -4.69 -1.55 -10.88
N ARG A 247 -3.94 -2.65 -11.10
CA ARG A 247 -4.35 -3.72 -12.02
C ARG A 247 -5.56 -4.46 -11.50
N TRP A 248 -5.56 -4.80 -10.20
CA TRP A 248 -6.67 -5.50 -9.58
C TRP A 248 -7.93 -4.64 -9.57
N THR A 249 -7.81 -3.31 -9.35
CA THR A 249 -8.95 -2.37 -9.44
C THR A 249 -9.55 -2.33 -10.84
N VAL A 250 -8.71 -2.29 -11.88
CA VAL A 250 -9.19 -2.31 -13.28
C VAL A 250 -9.87 -3.63 -13.62
N GLN A 251 -9.29 -4.75 -13.19
CA GLN A 251 -9.89 -6.06 -13.39
C GLN A 251 -11.25 -6.18 -12.68
N GLU A 252 -11.33 -5.74 -11.43
CA GLU A 252 -12.56 -5.74 -10.66
C GLU A 252 -13.64 -4.88 -11.30
N ALA A 253 -13.27 -3.72 -11.85
CA ALA A 253 -14.21 -2.88 -12.58
C ALA A 253 -14.79 -3.59 -13.82
N ILE A 254 -13.95 -4.38 -14.52
CA ILE A 254 -14.41 -5.20 -15.67
C ILE A 254 -15.32 -6.32 -15.18
N ASP A 255 -14.95 -7.04 -14.11
CA ASP A 255 -15.70 -8.18 -13.58
C ASP A 255 -17.08 -7.75 -13.04
N LEU A 256 -17.21 -6.49 -12.59
CA LEU A 256 -18.45 -5.89 -12.10
C LEU A 256 -19.23 -5.10 -13.16
N ASP A 257 -18.79 -5.07 -14.42
CA ASP A 257 -19.37 -4.24 -15.49
C ASP A 257 -19.42 -2.74 -15.12
N VAL A 258 -18.47 -2.24 -14.33
CA VAL A 258 -18.37 -0.83 -13.91
C VAL A 258 -17.38 -0.09 -14.80
N PRO A 259 -17.79 0.94 -15.55
CA PRO A 259 -16.87 1.74 -16.34
C PRO A 259 -15.97 2.58 -15.43
N ALA A 260 -14.64 2.37 -15.53
CA ALA A 260 -13.63 3.09 -14.76
C ALA A 260 -12.54 3.70 -15.68
N PRO A 261 -12.88 4.60 -16.62
CA PRO A 261 -11.94 5.08 -17.64
C PRO A 261 -10.77 5.83 -17.04
N VAL A 262 -10.95 6.66 -16.01
CA VAL A 262 -9.90 7.45 -15.39
C VAL A 262 -8.84 6.55 -14.73
N ILE A 263 -9.27 5.58 -13.95
CA ILE A 263 -8.36 4.63 -13.26
C ILE A 263 -7.64 3.76 -14.31
N THR A 264 -8.37 3.27 -15.30
CA THR A 264 -7.81 2.44 -16.37
C THR A 264 -6.72 3.18 -17.16
N LEU A 265 -7.01 4.41 -17.62
CA LEU A 265 -6.04 5.21 -18.36
C LEU A 265 -4.83 5.56 -17.51
N SER A 266 -5.00 5.86 -16.23
CA SER A 266 -3.89 6.12 -15.30
C SER A 266 -2.95 4.91 -15.19
N LEU A 267 -3.48 3.69 -15.11
CA LEU A 267 -2.68 2.46 -15.15
C LEU A 267 -1.93 2.33 -16.48
N LEU A 268 -2.61 2.54 -17.62
CA LEU A 268 -2.00 2.44 -18.94
C LEU A 268 -0.88 3.46 -19.13
N THR A 269 -1.03 4.68 -18.62
CA THR A 269 0.01 5.72 -18.64
C THR A 269 1.25 5.28 -17.84
N ARG A 270 1.08 4.63 -16.67
CA ARG A 270 2.22 4.04 -15.93
C ARG A 270 2.93 2.96 -16.75
N LEU A 271 2.18 2.08 -17.42
CA LEU A 271 2.78 1.08 -18.31
C LEU A 271 3.54 1.73 -19.45
N ARG A 272 2.98 2.81 -20.04
CA ARG A 272 3.63 3.57 -21.10
C ARG A 272 4.95 4.21 -20.65
N SER A 273 5.02 4.71 -19.40
CA SER A 273 6.23 5.34 -18.85
C SER A 273 7.46 4.42 -18.81
N ARG A 274 7.26 3.11 -18.88
CA ARG A 274 8.32 2.09 -18.87
C ARG A 274 8.90 1.78 -20.24
N GLN A 275 8.26 2.29 -21.32
CA GLN A 275 8.66 2.05 -22.69
C GLN A 275 9.49 3.24 -23.19
N ALA A 276 10.80 3.09 -23.28
CA ALA A 276 11.68 4.11 -23.85
C ALA A 276 11.37 4.37 -25.33
N ASP A 277 11.00 3.31 -26.07
CA ASP A 277 10.65 3.35 -27.48
C ASP A 277 9.46 2.41 -27.73
N SER A 278 8.36 2.97 -28.26
CA SER A 278 7.09 2.27 -28.38
C SER A 278 6.97 1.55 -29.72
N PHE A 279 6.90 0.22 -29.69
CA PHE A 279 6.66 -0.58 -30.90
C PHE A 279 5.32 -0.20 -31.58
N SER A 280 4.26 0.11 -30.83
CA SER A 280 3.00 0.56 -31.40
C SER A 280 3.13 1.88 -32.17
N ALA A 281 3.92 2.83 -31.64
CA ALA A 281 4.23 4.06 -32.37
C ALA A 281 5.01 3.79 -33.67
N LYS A 282 5.95 2.85 -33.63
CA LYS A 282 6.69 2.40 -34.84
C LYS A 282 5.76 1.79 -35.89
N VAL A 283 4.80 0.96 -35.48
CA VAL A 283 3.79 0.38 -36.39
C VAL A 283 2.97 1.50 -37.03
N ILE A 284 2.51 2.47 -36.27
CA ILE A 284 1.74 3.61 -36.81
C ILE A 284 2.59 4.39 -37.81
N ALA A 285 3.85 4.68 -37.49
CA ALA A 285 4.76 5.39 -38.39
C ALA A 285 5.01 4.61 -39.70
N ALA A 286 5.24 3.29 -39.59
CA ALA A 286 5.41 2.42 -40.74
C ALA A 286 4.16 2.38 -41.63
N LEU A 287 2.96 2.17 -41.03
CA LEU A 287 1.70 2.16 -41.79
C LEU A 287 1.45 3.50 -42.49
N ARG A 288 1.72 4.64 -41.84
CA ARG A 288 1.59 5.96 -42.45
C ARG A 288 2.56 6.16 -43.61
N ASN A 289 3.75 5.61 -43.50
CA ASN A 289 4.71 5.62 -44.60
C ASN A 289 4.20 4.78 -45.80
N GLU A 290 3.73 3.56 -45.56
CA GLU A 290 3.26 2.65 -46.62
C GLU A 290 2.03 3.19 -47.37
N PHE A 291 1.01 3.71 -46.67
CA PHE A 291 -0.18 4.16 -47.35
C PHE A 291 -0.14 5.62 -47.84
N GLY A 292 0.72 6.47 -47.29
CA GLY A 292 0.73 7.90 -47.59
C GLY A 292 2.08 8.49 -47.92
N GLY A 293 3.15 7.68 -47.92
CA GLY A 293 4.53 8.16 -48.13
C GLY A 293 5.03 9.13 -47.07
N HIS A 294 4.38 9.16 -45.87
CA HIS A 294 4.78 10.09 -44.79
C HIS A 294 6.20 9.74 -44.31
N ALA A 295 7.01 10.79 -44.06
CA ALA A 295 8.35 10.62 -43.56
C ALA A 295 8.37 9.91 -42.20
N VAL A 296 9.30 8.96 -42.04
CA VAL A 296 9.60 8.30 -40.77
C VAL A 296 10.93 8.77 -40.22
N MET A 297 11.04 8.95 -38.91
CA MET A 297 12.33 9.20 -38.27
C MET A 297 13.04 7.86 -38.11
N LYS A 298 14.28 7.79 -38.53
CA LYS A 298 15.16 6.63 -38.32
C LYS A 298 15.90 6.78 -37.00
N SER A 299 16.17 5.66 -36.31
CA SER A 299 16.96 5.58 -35.08
C SER A 299 18.41 6.00 -35.30
#